data_bd5c9ad46af9c91fc76f305857801d59
#
_entry.id   bd5c9ad46af9c91fc76f305857801d59
#
_cell.length_a   1.000
_cell.length_b   1.000
_cell.length_c   1.000
_cell.angle_alpha   90.00
_cell.angle_beta   90.00
_cell.angle_gamma   90.00
#
_symmetry.space_group_name_H-M   'P 1'
#
loop_
_entity.id
_entity.type
_entity.pdbx_description
1 polymer ?
#
loop_
_entity_poly.entity_id
_entity_poly.type
_entity_poly.pdbx_seq_one_letter_code
_entity_poly.pdbx_strand_id
1 'polypeptide(L)'
;MEIRTRFSISADGYVATSDGWPPIIRDRQFVSGKSHGFPEFQERCEAVLMGKTTFLPALTNDRWPWPDLDVFVLGSDVPIDGAPVPIVTDSDPAMLLEKIRAANRGRDVHLVGGLTTIETFRALGAVDKLGLLVLPFFLGDGMRLTPTISVDTELLLAETRTLPEGAVDIIYACH
;
A
#
# COMPACT_ATOMS: atom_id res chain seq x y z
N MET A 1 15.80 -3.70 5.90
CA MET A 1 14.74 -3.46 4.91
C MET A 1 13.58 -4.36 5.23
N GLU A 2 12.41 -3.80 5.48
CA GLU A 2 11.14 -4.53 5.51
C GLU A 2 10.27 -4.06 4.34
N ILE A 3 9.56 -4.95 3.69
CA ILE A 3 8.48 -4.60 2.75
C ILE A 3 7.19 -4.61 3.54
N ARG A 4 6.57 -3.45 3.62
CA ARG A 4 5.41 -3.19 4.47
C ARG A 4 4.26 -2.66 3.65
N THR A 5 3.08 -3.19 3.85
CA THR A 5 1.86 -2.58 3.31
C THR A 5 1.07 -1.92 4.42
N ARG A 6 0.39 -0.82 4.10
CA ARG A 6 -0.54 -0.15 5.00
C ARG A 6 -1.67 0.45 4.18
N PHE A 7 -2.87 -0.03 4.39
CA PHE A 7 -4.05 0.47 3.68
C PHE A 7 -5.24 0.64 4.62
N SER A 8 -6.14 1.52 4.21
CA SER A 8 -7.37 1.73 4.95
C SER A 8 -8.39 0.65 4.65
N ILE A 9 -9.16 0.29 5.67
CA ILE A 9 -10.26 -0.67 5.60
C ILE A 9 -11.45 -0.12 6.38
N SER A 10 -12.65 -0.23 5.82
CA SER A 10 -13.87 0.12 6.55
C SER A 10 -14.17 -0.89 7.66
N ALA A 11 -14.99 -0.52 8.64
CA ALA A 11 -15.35 -1.40 9.75
C ALA A 11 -16.10 -2.67 9.31
N ASP A 12 -16.68 -2.68 8.11
CA ASP A 12 -17.31 -3.84 7.47
C ASP A 12 -16.42 -4.58 6.45
N GLY A 13 -15.11 -4.25 6.41
CA GLY A 13 -14.09 -5.05 5.72
C GLY A 13 -13.86 -4.73 4.25
N TYR A 14 -14.19 -3.53 3.78
CA TYR A 14 -13.88 -3.09 2.41
C TYR A 14 -12.60 -2.27 2.36
N VAL A 15 -11.71 -2.60 1.43
CA VAL A 15 -10.41 -1.94 1.20
C VAL A 15 -10.42 -0.95 0.04
N ALA A 16 -11.48 -0.99 -0.78
CA ALA A 16 -11.74 0.01 -1.80
C ALA A 16 -13.24 0.13 -2.03
N THR A 17 -13.65 1.30 -2.52
CA THR A 17 -14.98 1.55 -3.04
C THR A 17 -15.21 0.77 -4.34
N SER A 18 -16.43 0.69 -4.83
CA SER A 18 -16.77 0.01 -6.11
C SER A 18 -16.06 0.62 -7.33
N ASP A 19 -15.67 1.88 -7.26
CA ASP A 19 -14.87 2.59 -8.28
C ASP A 19 -13.36 2.55 -8.01
N GLY A 20 -12.91 1.76 -7.03
CA GLY A 20 -11.50 1.44 -6.79
C GLY A 20 -10.73 2.40 -5.89
N TRP A 21 -11.37 3.38 -5.28
CA TRP A 21 -10.71 4.30 -4.35
C TRP A 21 -10.62 3.75 -2.92
N PRO A 22 -9.53 4.01 -2.20
CA PRO A 22 -9.41 3.56 -0.81
C PRO A 22 -10.49 4.22 0.08
N PRO A 23 -11.02 3.51 1.09
CA PRO A 23 -12.09 4.03 1.95
C PRO A 23 -11.75 5.34 2.66
N ILE A 24 -10.48 5.60 2.91
CA ILE A 24 -10.00 6.80 3.59
C ILE A 24 -10.46 8.10 2.92
N ILE A 25 -10.72 8.11 1.61
CA ILE A 25 -11.21 9.30 0.90
C ILE A 25 -12.61 9.72 1.35
N ARG A 26 -13.39 8.82 1.96
CA ARG A 26 -14.70 9.10 2.55
C ARG A 26 -14.62 9.48 4.03
N ASP A 27 -13.45 9.33 4.63
CA ASP A 27 -13.25 9.73 6.03
C ASP A 27 -13.23 11.27 6.14
N ARG A 28 -14.14 11.80 6.91
CA ARG A 28 -14.25 13.26 7.17
C ARG A 28 -12.98 13.84 7.77
N GLN A 29 -12.24 13.06 8.53
CA GLN A 29 -11.00 13.47 9.17
C GLN A 29 -9.87 13.58 8.17
N PHE A 30 -9.75 12.61 7.27
CA PHE A 30 -8.80 12.65 6.17
C PHE A 30 -9.06 13.84 5.24
N VAL A 31 -10.33 14.06 4.87
CA VAL A 31 -10.75 15.20 4.03
C VAL A 31 -10.47 16.54 4.74
N SER A 32 -10.54 16.61 6.07
CA SER A 32 -10.17 17.79 6.84
C SER A 32 -8.65 17.95 7.10
N GLY A 33 -7.82 17.15 6.45
CA GLY A 33 -6.36 17.25 6.51
C GLY A 33 -5.69 16.41 7.59
N LYS A 34 -6.40 15.47 8.22
CA LYS A 34 -5.80 14.53 9.18
C LYS A 34 -5.24 13.33 8.46
N SER A 35 -4.00 13.03 8.72
CA SER A 35 -3.20 12.08 7.95
C SER A 35 -3.25 10.64 8.45
N HIS A 36 -3.89 10.37 9.58
CA HIS A 36 -3.93 9.04 10.22
C HIS A 36 -2.56 8.34 10.34
N GLY A 37 -1.48 9.13 10.53
CA GLY A 37 -0.13 8.60 10.68
C GLY A 37 0.52 8.12 9.36
N PHE A 38 0.01 8.50 8.20
CA PHE A 38 0.66 8.20 6.92
C PHE A 38 2.01 8.90 6.72
N PRO A 39 2.22 10.18 7.09
CA PRO A 39 3.51 10.82 7.00
C PRO A 39 4.58 10.07 7.80
N GLU A 40 4.31 9.72 9.05
CA GLU A 40 5.24 9.01 9.93
C GLU A 40 5.54 7.59 9.42
N PHE A 41 4.57 6.96 8.75
CA PHE A 41 4.78 5.69 8.08
C PHE A 41 5.69 5.86 6.86
N GLN A 42 5.46 6.87 6.02
CA GLN A 42 6.27 7.15 4.83
C GLN A 42 7.69 7.60 5.18
N GLU A 43 7.90 8.33 6.27
CA GLU A 43 9.24 8.74 6.73
C GLU A 43 10.16 7.55 7.02
N ARG A 44 9.61 6.37 7.31
CA ARG A 44 10.40 5.14 7.49
C ARG A 44 10.82 4.50 6.17
N CYS A 45 10.17 4.86 5.07
CA CYS A 45 10.38 4.26 3.77
C CYS A 45 11.39 5.06 2.94
N GLU A 46 12.09 4.39 2.05
CA GLU A 46 12.90 5.00 1.00
C GLU A 46 12.38 4.68 -0.39
N ALA A 47 11.45 3.75 -0.49
CA ALA A 47 10.87 3.35 -1.76
C ALA A 47 9.38 3.04 -1.63
N VAL A 48 8.70 3.12 -2.77
CA VAL A 48 7.34 2.60 -2.96
C VAL A 48 7.34 1.51 -4.03
N LEU A 49 6.50 0.49 -3.79
CA LEU A 49 6.25 -0.62 -4.70
C LEU A 49 4.76 -0.70 -4.98
N MET A 50 4.37 -0.82 -6.23
CA MET A 50 2.97 -0.92 -6.61
C MET A 50 2.75 -1.64 -7.95
N GLY A 51 1.52 -2.04 -8.22
CA GLY A 51 1.14 -2.51 -9.54
C GLY A 51 0.84 -1.36 -10.51
N LYS A 52 0.94 -1.64 -11.82
CA LYS A 52 0.66 -0.68 -12.89
C LYS A 52 -0.68 0.06 -12.71
N THR A 53 -1.75 -0.63 -12.35
CA THR A 53 -3.08 -0.02 -12.17
C THR A 53 -3.16 0.96 -11.00
N THR A 54 -2.33 0.78 -9.98
CA THR A 54 -2.19 1.72 -8.85
C THR A 54 -1.31 2.91 -9.21
N PHE A 55 -0.32 2.69 -10.10
CA PHE A 55 0.61 3.71 -10.56
C PHE A 55 -0.04 4.71 -11.54
N LEU A 56 -0.85 4.22 -12.49
CA LEU A 56 -1.41 5.05 -13.56
C LEU A 56 -2.15 6.32 -13.07
N PRO A 57 -3.02 6.26 -12.03
CA PRO A 57 -3.66 7.46 -11.50
C PRO A 57 -2.69 8.50 -10.94
N ALA A 58 -1.51 8.08 -10.46
CA ALA A 58 -0.52 9.00 -9.91
C ALA A 58 0.13 9.87 -11.00
N LEU A 59 0.24 9.38 -12.24
CA LEU A 59 0.77 10.16 -13.37
C LEU A 59 -0.13 11.33 -13.77
N THR A 60 -1.41 11.23 -13.49
CA THR A 60 -2.42 12.26 -13.85
C THR A 60 -2.81 13.13 -12.66
N ASN A 61 -2.20 12.92 -11.51
CA ASN A 61 -2.47 13.70 -10.31
C ASN A 61 -1.70 15.02 -10.36
N ASP A 62 -2.34 16.13 -10.03
CA ASP A 62 -1.71 17.45 -9.93
C ASP A 62 -0.52 17.50 -8.97
N ARG A 63 -0.53 16.63 -7.98
CA ARG A 63 0.56 16.49 -7.01
C ARG A 63 1.08 15.06 -7.01
N TRP A 64 2.39 14.93 -7.31
CA TRP A 64 3.07 13.64 -7.21
C TRP A 64 3.11 13.14 -5.76
N PRO A 65 2.64 11.91 -5.49
CA PRO A 65 2.48 11.43 -4.11
C PRO A 65 3.81 11.07 -3.41
N TRP A 66 4.88 10.79 -4.18
CA TRP A 66 6.13 10.23 -3.65
C TRP A 66 7.37 10.99 -4.14
N PRO A 67 7.53 12.27 -3.80
CA PRO A 67 8.60 13.11 -4.36
C PRO A 67 10.01 12.69 -3.94
N ASP A 68 10.13 12.06 -2.77
CA ASP A 68 11.42 11.72 -2.15
C ASP A 68 11.67 10.21 -2.05
N LEU A 69 10.87 9.38 -2.73
CA LEU A 69 10.95 7.94 -2.68
C LEU A 69 11.31 7.34 -4.04
N ASP A 70 12.12 6.29 -4.04
CA ASP A 70 12.34 5.47 -5.24
C ASP A 70 11.04 4.75 -5.61
N VAL A 71 10.72 4.67 -6.89
CA VAL A 71 9.44 4.12 -7.36
C VAL A 71 9.65 2.87 -8.17
N PHE A 72 9.04 1.76 -7.72
CA PHE A 72 9.07 0.46 -8.35
C PHE A 72 7.65 0.05 -8.77
N VAL A 73 7.49 -0.35 -10.03
CA VAL A 73 6.18 -0.70 -10.58
C VAL A 73 6.20 -2.07 -11.24
N LEU A 74 5.37 -2.97 -10.71
CA LEU A 74 5.13 -4.28 -11.31
C LEU A 74 4.16 -4.15 -12.49
N GLY A 75 4.59 -4.59 -13.66
CA GLY A 75 3.73 -4.65 -14.85
C GLY A 75 4.51 -4.62 -16.16
N SER A 76 3.84 -5.09 -17.23
CA SER A 76 4.32 -4.96 -18.60
C SER A 76 3.93 -3.61 -19.17
N ASP A 77 4.78 -3.04 -20.04
CA ASP A 77 4.51 -1.81 -20.79
C ASP A 77 3.96 -0.69 -19.87
N VAL A 78 4.65 -0.47 -18.75
CA VAL A 78 4.28 0.61 -17.82
C VAL A 78 4.63 1.94 -18.49
N PRO A 79 3.66 2.85 -18.71
CA PRO A 79 3.96 4.16 -19.22
C PRO A 79 4.66 4.98 -18.14
N ILE A 80 5.91 5.36 -18.39
CA ILE A 80 6.73 6.15 -17.44
C ILE A 80 6.94 7.58 -17.91
N ASP A 81 6.51 7.90 -19.12
CA ASP A 81 6.64 9.25 -19.68
C ASP A 81 5.82 10.25 -18.84
N GLY A 82 6.46 11.35 -18.50
CA GLY A 82 5.86 12.38 -17.66
C GLY A 82 5.96 12.14 -16.15
N ALA A 83 6.51 11.01 -15.70
CA ALA A 83 6.81 10.81 -14.28
C ALA A 83 7.91 11.81 -13.83
N PRO A 84 7.73 12.50 -12.68
CA PRO A 84 8.69 13.51 -12.22
C PRO A 84 9.96 12.91 -11.60
N VAL A 85 9.99 11.58 -11.40
CA VAL A 85 11.11 10.83 -10.82
C VAL A 85 11.38 9.59 -11.67
N PRO A 86 12.61 9.01 -11.62
CA PRO A 86 12.88 7.74 -12.28
C PRO A 86 11.97 6.61 -11.77
N ILE A 87 11.44 5.83 -12.70
CA ILE A 87 10.57 4.68 -12.39
C ILE A 87 11.30 3.40 -12.81
N VAL A 88 11.43 2.47 -11.86
CA VAL A 88 11.98 1.13 -12.14
C VAL A 88 10.82 0.16 -12.35
N THR A 89 10.82 -0.54 -13.48
CA THR A 89 9.73 -1.47 -13.83
C THR A 89 10.25 -2.87 -14.07
N ASP A 90 9.40 -3.85 -13.83
CA ASP A 90 9.55 -5.21 -14.31
C ASP A 90 8.18 -5.89 -14.39
N SER A 91 8.01 -6.85 -15.28
CA SER A 91 6.83 -7.70 -15.36
C SER A 91 6.96 -8.97 -14.50
N ASP A 92 8.20 -9.34 -14.15
CA ASP A 92 8.51 -10.46 -13.26
C ASP A 92 8.66 -9.94 -11.82
N PRO A 93 7.82 -10.37 -10.88
CA PRO A 93 7.87 -9.89 -9.50
C PRO A 93 9.15 -10.29 -8.75
N ALA A 94 9.74 -11.43 -9.08
CA ALA A 94 11.00 -11.86 -8.46
C ALA A 94 12.15 -10.97 -8.93
N MET A 95 12.21 -10.66 -10.23
CA MET A 95 13.22 -9.75 -10.79
C MET A 95 13.03 -8.32 -10.25
N LEU A 96 11.78 -7.86 -10.10
CA LEU A 96 11.54 -6.56 -9.51
C LEU A 96 11.98 -6.52 -8.04
N LEU A 97 11.75 -7.59 -7.29
CA LEU A 97 12.22 -7.74 -5.90
C LEU A 97 13.74 -7.64 -5.79
N GLU A 98 14.48 -8.28 -6.71
CA GLU A 98 15.94 -8.18 -6.77
C GLU A 98 16.40 -6.74 -7.08
N LYS A 99 15.73 -6.03 -7.98
CA LYS A 99 16.03 -4.62 -8.27
C LYS A 99 15.79 -3.74 -7.03
N ILE A 100 14.72 -4.00 -6.28
CA ILE A 100 14.42 -3.30 -5.01
C ILE A 100 15.53 -3.55 -4.00
N ARG A 101 15.93 -4.83 -3.81
CA ARG A 101 17.01 -5.20 -2.88
C ARG A 101 18.35 -4.57 -3.25
N ALA A 102 18.67 -4.54 -4.53
CA ALA A 102 19.91 -3.94 -5.03
C ALA A 102 19.96 -2.42 -4.85
N ALA A 103 18.83 -1.75 -4.92
CA ALA A 103 18.73 -0.29 -4.74
C ALA A 103 18.60 0.14 -3.27
N ASN A 104 18.26 -0.79 -2.37
CA ASN A 104 17.93 -0.47 -0.98
C ASN A 104 19.12 0.06 -0.18
N ARG A 105 18.90 1.12 0.58
CA ARG A 105 19.88 1.82 1.42
C ARG A 105 19.68 1.57 2.92
N GLY A 106 18.85 0.60 3.28
CA GLY A 106 18.62 0.14 4.65
C GLY A 106 17.30 0.58 5.29
N ARG A 107 16.45 1.30 4.55
CA ARG A 107 15.11 1.71 5.03
C ARG A 107 14.04 0.79 4.44
N ASP A 108 12.81 0.98 4.86
CA ASP A 108 11.68 0.15 4.46
C ASP A 108 11.14 0.50 3.07
N VAL A 109 10.38 -0.42 2.50
CA VAL A 109 9.67 -0.26 1.22
C VAL A 109 8.16 -0.28 1.50
N HIS A 110 7.46 0.75 1.07
CA HIS A 110 6.00 0.81 1.15
C HIS A 110 5.37 0.09 -0.06
N LEU A 111 4.82 -1.08 0.15
CA LEU A 111 3.97 -1.75 -0.84
C LEU A 111 2.58 -1.10 -0.81
N VAL A 112 2.36 -0.18 -1.72
CA VAL A 112 1.15 0.68 -1.78
C VAL A 112 -0.10 -0.11 -2.16
N GLY A 113 0.04 -1.03 -3.12
CA GLY A 113 -1.08 -1.82 -3.66
C GLY A 113 -0.95 -2.07 -5.18
N GLY A 114 -1.99 -2.53 -5.98
CA GLY A 114 -3.29 -3.05 -5.45
C GLY A 114 -3.22 -4.42 -4.79
N LEU A 115 -4.37 -4.95 -4.45
CA LEU A 115 -4.45 -6.22 -3.72
C LEU A 115 -3.74 -7.38 -4.44
N THR A 116 -3.87 -7.47 -5.76
CA THR A 116 -3.18 -8.51 -6.55
C THR A 116 -1.66 -8.39 -6.42
N THR A 117 -1.13 -7.17 -6.43
CA THR A 117 0.32 -6.94 -6.25
C THR A 117 0.74 -7.31 -4.82
N ILE A 118 -0.05 -6.95 -3.82
CA ILE A 118 0.21 -7.33 -2.42
C ILE A 118 0.26 -8.86 -2.30
N GLU A 119 -0.73 -9.57 -2.85
CA GLU A 119 -0.76 -11.03 -2.82
C GLU A 119 0.41 -11.66 -3.58
N THR A 120 0.79 -11.09 -4.73
CA THR A 120 1.94 -11.55 -5.51
C THR A 120 3.24 -11.52 -4.67
N PHE A 121 3.52 -10.41 -4.00
CA PHE A 121 4.72 -10.29 -3.16
C PHE A 121 4.60 -11.06 -1.84
N ARG A 122 3.39 -11.21 -1.28
CA ARG A 122 3.15 -12.07 -0.12
C ARG A 122 3.42 -13.55 -0.46
N ALA A 123 2.95 -14.02 -1.62
CA ALA A 123 3.19 -15.39 -2.08
C ALA A 123 4.67 -15.69 -2.33
N LEU A 124 5.48 -14.66 -2.61
CA LEU A 124 6.95 -14.76 -2.68
C LEU A 124 7.63 -14.73 -1.29
N GLY A 125 6.86 -14.64 -0.20
CA GLY A 125 7.42 -14.46 1.14
C GLY A 125 8.14 -13.12 1.32
N ALA A 126 7.78 -12.10 0.56
CA ALA A 126 8.49 -10.83 0.53
C ALA A 126 7.78 -9.72 1.33
N VAL A 127 6.57 -9.95 1.82
CA VAL A 127 5.85 -8.98 2.66
C VAL A 127 6.11 -9.30 4.12
N ASP A 128 6.80 -8.39 4.82
CA ASP A 128 7.15 -8.55 6.23
C ASP A 128 6.02 -8.09 7.16
N LYS A 129 5.32 -7.01 6.79
CA LYS A 129 4.25 -6.45 7.63
C LYS A 129 3.04 -6.01 6.82
N LEU A 130 1.88 -6.36 7.34
CA LEU A 130 0.58 -5.95 6.84
C LEU A 130 -0.09 -5.03 7.85
N GLY A 131 -0.27 -3.76 7.47
CA GLY A 131 -0.93 -2.74 8.26
C GLY A 131 -2.35 -2.49 7.80
N LEU A 132 -3.30 -2.53 8.71
CA LEU A 132 -4.71 -2.21 8.50
C LEU A 132 -5.08 -0.97 9.29
N LEU A 133 -5.42 0.11 8.61
CA LEU A 133 -6.06 1.28 9.20
C LEU A 133 -7.58 1.07 9.17
N VAL A 134 -8.14 0.59 10.27
CA VAL A 134 -9.58 0.37 10.39
C VAL A 134 -10.28 1.69 10.66
N LEU A 135 -11.12 2.11 9.73
CA LEU A 135 -11.88 3.35 9.80
C LEU A 135 -13.24 3.13 10.47
N PRO A 136 -13.71 4.06 11.31
CA PRO A 136 -14.91 3.89 12.13
C PRO A 136 -16.21 4.16 11.36
N PHE A 137 -16.34 3.59 10.15
CA PHE A 137 -17.57 3.65 9.37
C PHE A 137 -17.77 2.41 8.52
N PHE A 138 -19.01 2.19 8.08
CA PHE A 138 -19.37 1.16 7.12
C PHE A 138 -19.36 1.71 5.69
N LEU A 139 -18.80 0.96 4.76
CA LEU A 139 -18.81 1.32 3.35
C LEU A 139 -20.04 0.72 2.63
N GLY A 140 -20.47 -0.48 3.01
CA GLY A 140 -21.64 -1.17 2.52
C GLY A 140 -21.41 -1.97 1.24
N ASP A 141 -20.55 -1.47 0.33
CA ASP A 141 -20.17 -2.14 -0.92
C ASP A 141 -18.73 -1.81 -1.31
N GLY A 142 -18.19 -2.53 -2.28
CA GLY A 142 -16.85 -2.30 -2.80
C GLY A 142 -15.98 -3.56 -2.85
N MET A 143 -14.67 -3.36 -2.87
CA MET A 143 -13.68 -4.43 -2.92
C MET A 143 -13.30 -4.89 -1.51
N ARG A 144 -13.39 -6.20 -1.26
CA ARG A 144 -12.96 -6.82 -0.01
C ARG A 144 -11.49 -7.24 -0.07
N LEU A 145 -10.87 -7.37 1.10
CA LEU A 145 -9.50 -7.87 1.20
C LEU A 145 -9.37 -9.30 0.68
N THR A 146 -10.28 -10.17 1.10
CA THR A 146 -10.38 -11.56 0.63
C THR A 146 -11.48 -11.68 -0.45
N PRO A 147 -11.37 -12.61 -1.40
CA PRO A 147 -10.38 -13.70 -1.49
C PRO A 147 -9.07 -13.30 -2.21
N THR A 148 -8.87 -12.05 -2.61
CA THR A 148 -7.66 -11.66 -3.34
C THR A 148 -6.40 -11.89 -2.50
N ILE A 149 -6.44 -11.50 -1.23
CA ILE A 149 -5.45 -12.00 -0.26
C ILE A 149 -5.92 -13.38 0.20
N SER A 150 -5.04 -14.37 0.16
CA SER A 150 -5.37 -15.76 0.49
C SER A 150 -5.98 -15.89 1.89
N VAL A 151 -7.06 -16.67 1.98
CA VAL A 151 -7.74 -16.94 3.26
C VAL A 151 -6.93 -17.78 4.24
N ASP A 152 -5.91 -18.50 3.74
CA ASP A 152 -5.03 -19.36 4.54
C ASP A 152 -3.81 -18.60 5.11
N THR A 153 -3.80 -17.26 5.00
CA THR A 153 -2.72 -16.44 5.52
C THR A 153 -2.83 -16.30 7.04
N GLU A 154 -1.90 -16.89 7.77
CA GLU A 154 -1.75 -16.63 9.21
C GLU A 154 -1.05 -15.29 9.44
N LEU A 155 -1.57 -14.52 10.38
CA LEU A 155 -1.04 -13.21 10.74
C LEU A 155 -0.74 -13.17 12.23
N LEU A 156 0.47 -12.74 12.59
CA LEU A 156 0.83 -12.51 13.99
C LEU A 156 0.68 -11.02 14.34
N LEU A 157 -0.13 -10.72 15.35
CA LEU A 157 -0.27 -9.35 15.81
C LEU A 157 1.07 -8.81 16.33
N ALA A 158 1.56 -7.75 15.68
CA ALA A 158 2.79 -7.07 16.07
C ALA A 158 2.51 -5.79 16.87
N GLU A 159 1.55 -4.98 16.43
CA GLU A 159 1.25 -3.70 17.07
C GLU A 159 -0.22 -3.31 16.85
N THR A 160 -0.81 -2.64 17.84
CA THR A 160 -2.09 -1.94 17.68
C THR A 160 -2.01 -0.57 18.33
N ARG A 161 -2.67 0.41 17.74
CA ARG A 161 -2.85 1.73 18.35
C ARG A 161 -4.20 2.33 17.97
N THR A 162 -4.82 2.97 18.92
CA THR A 162 -6.00 3.80 18.66
C THR A 162 -5.53 5.17 18.20
N LEU A 163 -6.10 5.63 17.10
CA LEU A 163 -5.88 6.96 16.58
C LEU A 163 -6.98 7.91 17.03
N PRO A 164 -6.76 9.23 16.97
CA PRO A 164 -7.82 10.19 17.21
C PRO A 164 -9.05 9.86 16.37
N GLU A 165 -10.24 10.07 16.96
CA GLU A 165 -11.55 9.96 16.31
C GLU A 165 -11.99 8.51 15.98
N GLY A 166 -11.37 7.53 16.66
CA GLY A 166 -11.84 6.15 16.69
C GLY A 166 -11.31 5.26 15.59
N ALA A 167 -10.40 5.74 14.75
CA ALA A 167 -9.67 4.84 13.84
C ALA A 167 -8.69 3.96 14.62
N VAL A 168 -8.47 2.73 14.16
CA VAL A 168 -7.54 1.77 14.78
C VAL A 168 -6.52 1.33 13.75
N ASP A 169 -5.25 1.48 14.08
CA ASP A 169 -4.14 0.99 13.27
C ASP A 169 -3.69 -0.37 13.83
N ILE A 170 -3.71 -1.39 13.00
CA ILE A 170 -3.35 -2.76 13.36
C ILE A 170 -2.22 -3.20 12.44
N ILE A 171 -1.12 -3.66 13.01
CA ILE A 171 0.03 -4.13 12.25
C ILE A 171 0.25 -5.61 12.57
N TYR A 172 0.25 -6.42 11.54
CA TYR A 172 0.56 -7.83 11.60
C TYR A 172 1.93 -8.11 10.99
N ALA A 173 2.68 -9.04 11.57
CA ALA A 173 3.81 -9.68 10.92
C ALA A 173 3.28 -10.78 9.99
N CYS A 174 3.86 -10.88 8.79
CA CYS A 174 3.61 -11.95 7.82
C CYS A 174 4.76 -12.96 7.89
N HIS A 175 4.45 -14.24 7.79
CA HIS A 175 5.42 -15.35 7.78
C HIS A 175 5.26 -16.20 6.53
#